data_2bbca7bcff58b50f2d36582a524d2aa8
#
_entry.id   2bbca7bcff58b50f2d36582a524d2aa8
#
_cell.length_a   1.000
_cell.length_b   1.000
_cell.length_c   1.000
_cell.angle_alpha   90.00
_cell.angle_beta   90.00
_cell.angle_gamma   90.00
#
_symmetry.space_group_name_H-M   'P 1'
#
loop_
_entity.id
_entity.type
_entity.pdbx_description
1 polymer ?
#
loop_
_entity_poly.entity_id
_entity_poly.type
_entity_poly.pdbx_seq_one_letter_code
_entity_poly.pdbx_strand_id
1 'polypeptide(L)'
;GQKYYVEQNVFDLRVLSTLGLSEDDINAIASTEGVTAVEAVKYLDVEGHWSSTDEPAVLRVQQLPADPDANTTENMNRLVLLDGRMPEAADECMVHIMGHGEKIPLGTTLTLPDDTDSLSRTEYTVVGLVQDPLHFSSDQETSTAGDGVLDDIVFVPDGSLTADYYTVCYIKAENADLYDNYSDEYQAAVDAVADRLTAISDAQCVTRRESLITDANEKLADAKQTYNEQKAEAERQFAE
;
A
#
# COMPACT_ATOMS: atom_id res chain seq x y z
N GLY A 1 -21.10 -13.42 -0.46
CA GLY A 1 -21.87 -12.84 0.62
C GLY A 1 -21.10 -12.75 1.92
N GLN A 2 -21.79 -12.53 3.02
CA GLN A 2 -21.23 -12.30 4.37
C GLN A 2 -20.17 -13.32 4.81
N LYS A 3 -20.39 -14.61 4.55
CA LYS A 3 -19.42 -15.68 4.89
C LYS A 3 -18.03 -15.38 4.31
N TYR A 4 -17.96 -14.92 3.08
CA TYR A 4 -16.69 -14.57 2.43
C TYR A 4 -16.01 -13.37 3.09
N TYR A 5 -16.76 -12.33 3.45
CA TYR A 5 -16.24 -11.15 4.15
C TYR A 5 -15.60 -11.53 5.49
N VAL A 6 -16.25 -12.43 6.22
CA VAL A 6 -15.74 -12.93 7.51
C VAL A 6 -14.50 -13.81 7.30
N GLU A 7 -14.53 -14.73 6.34
CA GLU A 7 -13.42 -15.66 6.06
C GLU A 7 -12.16 -14.94 5.60
N GLN A 8 -12.29 -13.86 4.81
CA GLN A 8 -11.17 -13.06 4.35
C GLN A 8 -10.83 -11.88 5.29
N ASN A 9 -11.53 -11.76 6.41
CA ASN A 9 -11.34 -10.66 7.35
C ASN A 9 -11.35 -9.28 6.65
N VAL A 10 -12.35 -9.05 5.80
CA VAL A 10 -12.45 -7.79 5.04
C VAL A 10 -12.63 -6.62 6.01
N PHE A 11 -11.96 -5.52 5.74
CA PHE A 11 -12.00 -4.31 6.57
C PHE A 11 -13.43 -3.72 6.70
N ASP A 12 -13.68 -2.96 7.76
CA ASP A 12 -14.93 -2.20 7.97
C ASP A 12 -14.79 -0.75 7.50
N LEU A 13 -13.62 -0.16 7.74
CA LEU A 13 -13.26 1.22 7.38
C LEU A 13 -11.86 1.29 6.78
N ARG A 14 -11.61 2.31 5.95
CA ARG A 14 -10.26 2.64 5.49
C ARG A 14 -9.98 4.13 5.61
N VAL A 15 -8.75 4.46 5.96
CA VAL A 15 -8.23 5.83 5.95
C VAL A 15 -7.17 5.96 4.87
N LEU A 16 -7.32 6.98 4.05
CA LEU A 16 -6.39 7.37 2.99
C LEU A 16 -5.88 8.78 3.26
N SER A 17 -4.62 9.05 2.94
CA SER A 17 -4.05 10.40 2.99
C SER A 17 -3.27 10.69 1.72
N THR A 18 -3.48 11.85 1.13
CA THR A 18 -2.71 12.32 -0.03
C THR A 18 -1.24 12.63 0.32
N LEU A 19 -0.94 12.80 1.61
CA LEU A 19 0.42 13.01 2.13
C LEU A 19 1.06 11.72 2.64
N GLY A 20 0.38 10.59 2.50
CA GLY A 20 0.72 9.35 3.18
C GLY A 20 0.40 9.40 4.67
N LEU A 21 0.37 8.23 5.31
CA LEU A 21 0.14 8.07 6.75
C LEU A 21 1.47 7.72 7.43
N SER A 22 1.85 8.47 8.44
CA SER A 22 3.03 8.18 9.26
C SER A 22 2.71 7.10 10.29
N GLU A 23 3.74 6.57 10.96
CA GLU A 23 3.58 5.68 12.10
C GLU A 23 2.74 6.33 13.23
N ASP A 24 2.93 7.64 13.46
CA ASP A 24 2.13 8.39 14.44
C ASP A 24 0.66 8.48 14.04
N ASP A 25 0.36 8.62 12.75
CA ASP A 25 -1.02 8.60 12.25
C ASP A 25 -1.66 7.22 12.47
N ILE A 26 -0.93 6.13 12.18
CA ILE A 26 -1.39 4.76 12.44
C ILE A 26 -1.65 4.54 13.93
N ASN A 27 -0.75 5.00 14.81
CA ASN A 27 -0.92 4.91 16.26
C ASN A 27 -2.13 5.72 16.76
N ALA A 28 -2.37 6.90 16.20
CA ALA A 28 -3.55 7.71 16.53
C ALA A 28 -4.84 7.02 16.10
N ILE A 29 -4.88 6.42 14.90
CA ILE A 29 -6.01 5.63 14.41
C ILE A 29 -6.24 4.43 15.35
N ALA A 30 -5.20 3.65 15.64
CA ALA A 30 -5.29 2.46 16.49
C ALA A 30 -5.76 2.77 17.91
N SER A 31 -5.46 3.98 18.41
CA SER A 31 -5.84 4.44 19.76
C SER A 31 -7.24 5.06 19.82
N THR A 32 -7.92 5.19 18.67
CA THR A 32 -9.28 5.75 18.62
C THR A 32 -10.29 4.77 19.21
N GLU A 33 -11.17 5.28 20.06
CA GLU A 33 -12.23 4.47 20.69
C GLU A 33 -13.11 3.79 19.64
N GLY A 34 -13.31 2.49 19.78
CA GLY A 34 -14.08 1.66 18.86
C GLY A 34 -13.26 1.09 17.70
N VAL A 35 -11.97 1.42 17.57
CA VAL A 35 -11.04 0.71 16.68
C VAL A 35 -10.52 -0.53 17.40
N THR A 36 -10.71 -1.71 16.80
CA THR A 36 -10.30 -2.99 17.41
C THR A 36 -9.05 -3.58 16.77
N ALA A 37 -8.80 -3.27 15.49
CA ALA A 37 -7.59 -3.64 14.78
C ALA A 37 -7.31 -2.66 13.64
N VAL A 38 -6.04 -2.53 13.28
CA VAL A 38 -5.57 -1.75 12.13
C VAL A 38 -4.57 -2.56 11.32
N GLU A 39 -4.60 -2.38 10.00
CA GLU A 39 -3.58 -2.86 9.08
C GLU A 39 -3.13 -1.72 8.19
N ALA A 40 -1.88 -1.29 8.35
CA ALA A 40 -1.28 -0.25 7.55
C ALA A 40 -0.57 -0.86 6.34
N VAL A 41 -0.94 -0.43 5.14
CA VAL A 41 -0.48 -1.02 3.88
C VAL A 41 0.22 0.02 3.02
N LYS A 42 1.32 -0.40 2.41
CA LYS A 42 2.04 0.36 1.39
C LYS A 42 1.69 -0.18 0.01
N TYR A 43 1.36 0.71 -0.91
CA TYR A 43 1.31 0.39 -2.34
C TYR A 43 1.83 1.56 -3.17
N LEU A 44 2.26 1.24 -4.38
CA LEU A 44 2.76 2.17 -5.38
C LEU A 44 2.12 1.84 -6.72
N ASP A 45 1.55 2.83 -7.39
CA ASP A 45 1.10 2.69 -8.77
C ASP A 45 2.24 3.09 -9.71
N VAL A 46 2.61 2.20 -10.62
CA VAL A 46 3.77 2.34 -11.49
C VAL A 46 3.55 1.61 -12.81
N GLU A 47 4.17 2.12 -13.89
CA GLU A 47 4.22 1.40 -15.16
C GLU A 47 5.33 0.34 -15.12
N GLY A 48 5.02 -0.89 -15.54
CA GLY A 48 5.96 -2.00 -15.56
C GLY A 48 5.81 -2.87 -16.81
N HIS A 49 6.67 -3.88 -16.93
CA HIS A 49 6.68 -4.79 -18.08
C HIS A 49 6.65 -6.25 -17.64
N TRP A 50 5.75 -7.02 -18.24
CA TRP A 50 5.71 -8.46 -18.11
C TRP A 50 6.55 -9.11 -19.23
N SER A 51 7.40 -10.08 -18.89
CA SER A 51 8.17 -10.82 -19.91
C SER A 51 7.30 -11.66 -20.86
N SER A 52 6.02 -11.81 -20.56
CA SER A 52 5.03 -12.52 -21.36
C SER A 52 4.28 -11.64 -22.36
N THR A 53 4.46 -10.31 -22.33
CA THR A 53 3.81 -9.33 -23.22
C THR A 53 4.82 -8.29 -23.72
N ASP A 54 4.51 -7.65 -24.86
CA ASP A 54 5.34 -6.56 -25.39
C ASP A 54 4.86 -5.17 -24.95
N GLU A 55 3.65 -5.09 -24.38
CA GLU A 55 3.03 -3.83 -23.96
C GLU A 55 3.37 -3.54 -22.49
N PRO A 56 3.58 -2.26 -22.13
CA PRO A 56 3.67 -1.86 -20.72
C PRO A 56 2.31 -2.02 -20.03
N ALA A 57 2.33 -2.23 -18.73
CA ALA A 57 1.14 -2.33 -17.91
C ALA A 57 1.21 -1.33 -16.75
N VAL A 58 0.08 -0.72 -16.42
CA VAL A 58 -0.07 0.11 -15.21
C VAL A 58 -0.41 -0.79 -14.04
N LEU A 59 0.48 -0.86 -13.08
CA LEU A 59 0.45 -1.82 -11.99
C LEU A 59 0.29 -1.11 -10.64
N ARG A 60 -0.55 -1.68 -9.77
CA ARG A 60 -0.47 -1.40 -8.34
C ARG A 60 0.42 -2.45 -7.69
N VAL A 61 1.58 -2.04 -7.22
CA VAL A 61 2.49 -2.89 -6.46
C VAL A 61 2.18 -2.70 -4.98
N GLN A 62 1.60 -3.71 -4.35
CA GLN A 62 1.20 -3.70 -2.94
C GLN A 62 2.08 -4.63 -2.12
N GLN A 63 2.56 -4.12 -0.98
CA GLN A 63 3.36 -4.91 -0.06
C GLN A 63 2.46 -5.80 0.80
N LEU A 64 2.84 -7.08 0.91
CA LEU A 64 2.23 -8.03 1.83
C LEU A 64 2.63 -7.74 3.29
N PRO A 65 1.84 -8.12 4.28
CA PRO A 65 2.28 -8.14 5.67
C PRO A 65 3.45 -9.14 5.86
N ALA A 66 4.21 -8.99 6.94
CA ALA A 66 5.35 -9.84 7.24
C ALA A 66 5.00 -11.33 7.36
N ASP A 67 3.78 -11.64 7.81
CA ASP A 67 3.20 -13.00 7.84
C ASP A 67 1.82 -12.97 7.17
N PRO A 68 1.76 -13.12 5.83
CA PRO A 68 0.50 -13.03 5.09
C PRO A 68 -0.45 -14.20 5.36
N ASP A 69 0.03 -15.31 5.90
CA ASP A 69 -0.78 -16.48 6.27
C ASP A 69 -1.31 -16.40 7.72
N ALA A 70 -0.91 -15.38 8.48
CA ALA A 70 -1.36 -15.21 9.85
C ALA A 70 -2.88 -15.07 9.93
N ASN A 71 -3.52 -15.90 10.74
CA ASN A 71 -4.95 -15.80 11.03
C ASN A 71 -5.20 -14.91 12.25
N THR A 72 -4.83 -13.64 12.13
CA THR A 72 -5.03 -12.62 13.15
C THR A 72 -6.05 -11.57 12.68
N THR A 73 -6.57 -10.79 13.61
CA THR A 73 -7.53 -9.71 13.29
C THR A 73 -6.86 -8.58 12.49
N GLU A 74 -5.56 -8.38 12.70
CA GLU A 74 -4.75 -7.36 12.03
C GLU A 74 -4.44 -7.73 10.58
N ASN A 75 -4.44 -9.02 10.22
CA ASN A 75 -4.26 -9.45 8.83
C ASN A 75 -5.62 -9.42 8.11
N MET A 76 -5.93 -8.26 7.53
CA MET A 76 -7.20 -8.01 6.85
C MET A 76 -7.09 -8.29 5.34
N ASN A 77 -8.25 -8.37 4.69
CA ASN A 77 -8.35 -8.51 3.24
C ASN A 77 -7.49 -9.67 2.70
N ARG A 78 -7.54 -10.81 3.40
CA ARG A 78 -6.68 -11.97 3.09
C ARG A 78 -6.89 -12.45 1.66
N LEU A 79 -5.79 -12.59 0.94
CA LEU A 79 -5.80 -13.08 -0.43
C LEU A 79 -6.19 -14.56 -0.49
N VAL A 80 -6.91 -14.92 -1.54
CA VAL A 80 -7.22 -16.33 -1.85
C VAL A 80 -6.26 -16.82 -2.91
N LEU A 81 -5.39 -17.77 -2.57
CA LEU A 81 -4.49 -18.39 -3.55
C LEU A 81 -5.31 -19.27 -4.50
N LEU A 82 -5.18 -19.03 -5.79
CA LEU A 82 -5.89 -19.75 -6.85
C LEU A 82 -4.98 -20.72 -7.60
N ASP A 83 -3.70 -20.37 -7.76
CA ASP A 83 -2.70 -21.20 -8.43
C ASP A 83 -1.29 -20.84 -7.92
N GLY A 84 -0.35 -21.80 -7.97
CA GLY A 84 1.00 -21.60 -7.51
C GLY A 84 1.15 -21.61 -6.00
N ARG A 85 1.91 -20.68 -5.44
CA ARG A 85 2.23 -20.58 -4.01
C ARG A 85 2.42 -19.13 -3.56
N MET A 86 2.51 -18.93 -2.25
CA MET A 86 2.96 -17.68 -1.64
C MET A 86 4.45 -17.43 -1.93
N PRO A 87 4.89 -16.15 -2.00
CA PRO A 87 6.32 -15.82 -2.12
C PRO A 87 7.12 -16.35 -0.94
N GLU A 88 8.27 -16.98 -1.23
CA GLU A 88 9.23 -17.47 -0.24
C GLU A 88 10.57 -16.70 -0.32
N ALA A 89 10.81 -16.03 -1.45
CA ALA A 89 11.99 -15.21 -1.68
C ALA A 89 11.60 -13.74 -1.95
N ALA A 90 12.53 -12.84 -1.71
CA ALA A 90 12.30 -11.40 -1.84
C ALA A 90 12.07 -10.93 -3.28
N ASP A 91 12.48 -11.73 -4.27
CA ASP A 91 12.29 -11.50 -5.72
C ASP A 91 11.09 -12.24 -6.32
N GLU A 92 10.18 -12.71 -5.48
CA GLU A 92 8.96 -13.37 -5.91
C GLU A 92 7.75 -12.48 -5.68
N CYS A 93 6.72 -12.63 -6.52
CA CYS A 93 5.46 -11.90 -6.39
C CYS A 93 4.25 -12.77 -6.72
N MET A 94 3.08 -12.27 -6.35
CA MET A 94 1.79 -12.80 -6.79
C MET A 94 1.05 -11.76 -7.60
N VAL A 95 0.14 -12.22 -8.46
CA VAL A 95 -0.70 -11.34 -9.29
C VAL A 95 -2.16 -11.61 -9.01
N HIS A 96 -2.95 -10.55 -8.84
CA HIS A 96 -4.39 -10.64 -8.76
C HIS A 96 -4.98 -10.99 -10.14
N ILE A 97 -5.86 -11.99 -10.18
CA ILE A 97 -6.60 -12.32 -11.39
C ILE A 97 -7.76 -11.34 -11.56
N MET A 98 -7.58 -10.34 -12.40
CA MET A 98 -8.66 -9.44 -12.83
C MET A 98 -9.64 -10.20 -13.71
N GLY A 99 -10.95 -10.03 -13.49
CA GLY A 99 -12.01 -10.92 -13.99
C GLY A 99 -12.12 -11.16 -15.50
N HIS A 100 -11.39 -10.44 -16.35
CA HIS A 100 -11.38 -10.60 -17.81
C HIS A 100 -10.00 -10.42 -18.45
N GLY A 101 -8.92 -10.21 -17.67
CA GLY A 101 -7.56 -10.07 -18.16
C GLY A 101 -6.95 -11.40 -18.59
N GLU A 102 -5.99 -11.36 -19.50
CA GLU A 102 -5.13 -12.52 -19.78
C GLU A 102 -4.41 -12.88 -18.47
N LYS A 103 -4.44 -14.15 -18.11
CA LYS A 103 -3.73 -14.64 -16.94
C LYS A 103 -2.24 -14.50 -17.16
N ILE A 104 -1.56 -13.76 -16.31
CA ILE A 104 -0.09 -13.73 -16.31
C ILE A 104 0.39 -15.14 -15.88
N PRO A 105 1.18 -15.85 -16.72
CA PRO A 105 1.63 -17.20 -16.40
C PRO A 105 2.56 -17.22 -15.20
N LEU A 106 2.51 -18.28 -14.40
CA LEU A 106 3.54 -18.54 -13.38
C LEU A 106 4.93 -18.61 -14.04
N GLY A 107 5.92 -18.04 -13.37
CA GLY A 107 7.29 -17.94 -13.90
C GLY A 107 7.54 -16.72 -14.79
N THR A 108 6.52 -15.90 -15.09
CA THR A 108 6.70 -14.62 -15.79
C THR A 108 7.56 -13.69 -14.94
N THR A 109 8.49 -12.98 -15.56
CA THR A 109 9.26 -11.91 -14.91
C THR A 109 8.52 -10.59 -15.06
N LEU A 110 8.36 -9.89 -13.94
CA LEU A 110 7.96 -8.49 -13.88
C LEU A 110 9.22 -7.63 -13.80
N THR A 111 9.31 -6.61 -14.65
CA THR A 111 10.34 -5.57 -14.57
C THR A 111 9.67 -4.24 -14.27
N LEU A 112 10.09 -3.60 -13.18
CA LEU A 112 9.65 -2.28 -12.73
C LEU A 112 10.73 -1.23 -13.05
N PRO A 113 10.39 0.07 -13.16
CA PRO A 113 11.38 1.11 -13.41
C PRO A 113 12.37 1.24 -12.24
N ASP A 114 13.62 1.52 -12.56
CA ASP A 114 14.72 1.69 -11.59
C ASP A 114 14.92 3.13 -11.08
N ASP A 115 14.12 4.06 -11.59
CA ASP A 115 14.13 5.47 -11.20
C ASP A 115 13.18 5.79 -10.01
N THR A 116 12.56 4.77 -9.42
CA THR A 116 11.71 4.92 -8.24
C THR A 116 12.49 4.59 -6.96
N ASP A 117 12.83 5.62 -6.19
CA ASP A 117 13.47 5.46 -4.86
C ASP A 117 12.61 4.67 -3.84
N SER A 118 11.39 4.31 -4.23
CA SER A 118 10.42 3.64 -3.36
C SER A 118 10.44 2.12 -3.43
N LEU A 119 11.29 1.52 -4.28
CA LEU A 119 11.40 0.08 -4.47
C LEU A 119 12.77 -0.44 -4.02
N SER A 120 12.79 -1.55 -3.27
CA SER A 120 14.03 -2.22 -2.88
C SER A 120 14.63 -3.07 -4.02
N ARG A 121 13.81 -3.40 -5.03
CA ARG A 121 14.20 -4.12 -6.25
C ARG A 121 13.25 -3.84 -7.39
N THR A 122 13.70 -4.12 -8.61
CA THR A 122 12.98 -3.83 -9.84
C THR A 122 12.53 -5.07 -10.62
N GLU A 123 12.97 -6.25 -10.22
CA GLU A 123 12.60 -7.50 -10.88
C GLU A 123 11.98 -8.48 -9.88
N TYR A 124 10.86 -9.10 -10.32
CA TYR A 124 10.13 -10.12 -9.57
C TYR A 124 9.71 -11.26 -10.48
N THR A 125 9.65 -12.47 -9.94
CA THR A 125 9.11 -13.67 -10.61
C THR A 125 7.72 -13.97 -10.07
N VAL A 126 6.74 -14.16 -10.95
CA VAL A 126 5.38 -14.54 -10.56
C VAL A 126 5.36 -15.99 -10.11
N VAL A 127 5.04 -16.23 -8.84
CA VAL A 127 4.97 -17.56 -8.22
C VAL A 127 3.57 -17.94 -7.78
N GLY A 128 2.63 -17.00 -7.76
CA GLY A 128 1.25 -17.25 -7.37
C GLY A 128 0.26 -16.36 -8.09
N LEU A 129 -0.94 -16.91 -8.28
CA LEU A 129 -2.11 -16.19 -8.77
C LEU A 129 -3.14 -16.15 -7.64
N VAL A 130 -3.65 -14.96 -7.34
CA VAL A 130 -4.53 -14.74 -6.21
C VAL A 130 -5.80 -14.01 -6.58
N GLN A 131 -6.81 -14.13 -5.73
CA GLN A 131 -7.96 -13.25 -5.70
C GLN A 131 -7.88 -12.33 -4.50
N ASP A 132 -7.91 -11.03 -4.77
CA ASP A 132 -8.03 -9.99 -3.76
C ASP A 132 -9.52 -9.77 -3.43
N PRO A 133 -9.92 -9.84 -2.15
CA PRO A 133 -11.31 -9.60 -1.75
C PRO A 133 -11.80 -8.18 -1.97
N LEU A 134 -10.92 -7.23 -2.23
CA LEU A 134 -11.28 -5.82 -2.49
C LEU A 134 -11.65 -5.56 -3.95
N HIS A 135 -11.25 -6.44 -4.86
CA HIS A 135 -11.35 -6.25 -6.30
C HIS A 135 -12.22 -7.32 -6.97
N PHE A 136 -13.51 -7.36 -6.58
CA PHE A 136 -14.49 -8.30 -7.17
C PHE A 136 -15.16 -7.79 -8.43
N SER A 137 -15.23 -6.47 -8.61
CA SER A 137 -15.90 -5.89 -9.75
C SER A 137 -14.95 -5.75 -10.93
N SER A 138 -15.51 -5.86 -12.13
CA SER A 138 -14.80 -5.55 -13.37
C SER A 138 -14.63 -4.04 -13.59
N ASP A 139 -14.97 -3.22 -12.61
CA ASP A 139 -14.79 -1.78 -12.70
C ASP A 139 -13.30 -1.47 -12.68
N GLN A 140 -12.82 -0.81 -13.72
CA GLN A 140 -11.43 -0.39 -13.81
C GLN A 140 -11.13 0.64 -12.72
N GLU A 141 -10.16 0.33 -11.87
CA GLU A 141 -9.66 1.31 -10.91
C GLU A 141 -8.80 2.36 -11.61
N THR A 142 -8.86 3.57 -11.08
CA THR A 142 -8.03 4.67 -11.55
C THR A 142 -6.65 4.61 -10.89
N SER A 143 -5.63 4.96 -11.68
CA SER A 143 -4.24 5.11 -11.25
C SER A 143 -3.76 6.54 -11.46
N THR A 144 -2.67 6.90 -10.80
CA THR A 144 -1.91 8.14 -11.08
C THR A 144 -0.76 7.90 -12.06
N ALA A 145 -0.52 6.64 -12.42
CA ALA A 145 0.53 6.22 -13.37
C ALA A 145 -0.05 5.98 -14.77
N GLY A 146 0.81 5.99 -15.78
CA GLY A 146 0.51 5.67 -17.15
C GLY A 146 -0.68 6.44 -17.74
N ASP A 147 -1.62 5.76 -18.34
CA ASP A 147 -2.84 6.33 -18.94
C ASP A 147 -3.98 6.58 -17.92
N GLY A 148 -3.73 6.32 -16.63
CA GLY A 148 -4.68 6.54 -15.55
C GLY A 148 -5.63 5.37 -15.28
N VAL A 149 -5.43 4.24 -15.93
CA VAL A 149 -6.20 3.00 -15.74
C VAL A 149 -5.29 1.92 -15.17
N LEU A 150 -5.77 1.21 -14.14
CA LEU A 150 -5.03 0.12 -13.53
C LEU A 150 -5.26 -1.18 -14.33
N ASP A 151 -4.16 -1.80 -14.79
CA ASP A 151 -4.21 -3.07 -15.52
C ASP A 151 -4.15 -4.28 -14.60
N ASP A 152 -3.16 -4.31 -13.68
CA ASP A 152 -2.94 -5.43 -12.77
C ASP A 152 -2.59 -4.97 -11.36
N ILE A 153 -2.83 -5.85 -10.37
CA ILE A 153 -2.39 -5.69 -9.00
C ILE A 153 -1.39 -6.78 -8.66
N VAL A 154 -0.24 -6.36 -8.19
CA VAL A 154 0.90 -7.21 -7.86
C VAL A 154 1.16 -7.15 -6.36
N PHE A 155 1.30 -8.31 -5.72
CA PHE A 155 1.63 -8.43 -4.31
C PHE A 155 3.08 -8.88 -4.15
N VAL A 156 3.86 -8.07 -3.44
CA VAL A 156 5.29 -8.27 -3.21
C VAL A 156 5.57 -8.50 -1.72
N PRO A 157 6.66 -9.19 -1.36
CA PRO A 157 7.00 -9.45 0.04
C PRO A 157 7.19 -8.18 0.86
N ASP A 158 7.06 -8.34 2.18
CA ASP A 158 7.40 -7.28 3.15
C ASP A 158 8.83 -6.76 2.93
N GLY A 159 9.02 -5.44 3.09
CA GLY A 159 10.30 -4.76 2.81
C GLY A 159 10.57 -4.46 1.33
N SER A 160 9.66 -4.78 0.41
CA SER A 160 9.80 -4.44 -1.01
C SER A 160 9.58 -2.94 -1.27
N LEU A 161 8.68 -2.29 -0.54
CA LEU A 161 8.44 -0.85 -0.62
C LEU A 161 9.18 -0.13 0.51
N THR A 162 10.08 0.79 0.14
CA THR A 162 11.00 1.48 1.05
C THR A 162 10.50 2.81 1.59
N ALA A 163 9.33 3.30 1.09
CA ALA A 163 8.73 4.54 1.58
C ALA A 163 8.52 4.47 3.11
N ASP A 164 8.77 5.59 3.79
CA ASP A 164 8.62 5.76 5.24
C ASP A 164 7.19 6.11 5.67
N TYR A 165 6.22 5.97 4.77
CA TYR A 165 4.81 6.21 5.00
C TYR A 165 3.97 5.05 4.46
N TYR A 166 2.75 4.95 4.98
CA TYR A 166 1.72 4.03 4.51
C TYR A 166 0.75 4.74 3.56
N THR A 167 0.22 4.01 2.59
CA THR A 167 -0.70 4.54 1.59
C THR A 167 -2.14 4.48 2.07
N VAL A 168 -2.48 3.42 2.80
CA VAL A 168 -3.82 3.16 3.34
C VAL A 168 -3.73 2.49 4.70
N CYS A 169 -4.69 2.79 5.57
CA CYS A 169 -4.92 2.06 6.82
C CYS A 169 -6.31 1.42 6.78
N TYR A 170 -6.37 0.10 6.84
CA TYR A 170 -7.60 -0.67 7.01
C TYR A 170 -7.91 -0.85 8.48
N ILE A 171 -9.19 -0.86 8.83
CA ILE A 171 -9.66 -0.76 10.21
C ILE A 171 -10.80 -1.74 10.44
N LYS A 172 -10.77 -2.43 11.58
CA LYS A 172 -11.91 -3.15 12.14
C LYS A 172 -12.59 -2.30 13.19
N ALA A 173 -13.91 -2.18 13.08
CA ALA A 173 -14.73 -1.43 14.02
C ALA A 173 -15.33 -2.36 15.09
N GLU A 174 -15.41 -1.87 16.32
CA GLU A 174 -16.01 -2.57 17.44
C GLU A 174 -17.47 -2.93 17.15
N ASN A 175 -17.86 -4.15 17.45
CA ASN A 175 -19.20 -4.72 17.27
C ASN A 175 -19.67 -4.84 15.80
N ALA A 176 -18.91 -4.40 14.80
CA ALA A 176 -19.32 -4.52 13.40
C ALA A 176 -19.54 -5.99 12.98
N ASP A 177 -18.68 -6.90 13.48
CA ASP A 177 -18.75 -8.34 13.22
C ASP A 177 -20.00 -9.05 13.80
N LEU A 178 -20.74 -8.39 14.69
CA LEU A 178 -21.97 -8.91 15.27
C LEU A 178 -23.17 -8.81 14.33
N TYR A 179 -23.06 -8.01 13.27
CA TYR A 179 -24.17 -7.67 12.39
C TYR A 179 -23.90 -8.12 10.96
N ASP A 180 -24.97 -8.23 10.17
CA ASP A 180 -24.85 -8.43 8.73
C ASP A 180 -24.31 -7.13 8.08
N ASN A 181 -23.32 -7.25 7.20
CA ASN A 181 -22.64 -6.11 6.55
C ASN A 181 -23.58 -5.17 5.77
N TYR A 182 -24.80 -5.61 5.51
CA TYR A 182 -25.81 -4.83 4.82
C TYR A 182 -26.92 -4.29 5.76
N SER A 183 -26.78 -4.49 7.08
CA SER A 183 -27.76 -4.02 8.07
C SER A 183 -27.51 -2.59 8.50
N ASP A 184 -28.58 -1.94 8.98
CA ASP A 184 -28.49 -0.59 9.55
C ASP A 184 -27.64 -0.58 10.83
N GLU A 185 -27.65 -1.69 11.59
CA GLU A 185 -26.86 -1.86 12.81
C GLU A 185 -25.35 -1.92 12.50
N TYR A 186 -24.96 -2.64 11.43
CA TYR A 186 -23.58 -2.63 10.96
C TYR A 186 -23.15 -1.22 10.58
N GLN A 187 -23.95 -0.54 9.75
CA GLN A 187 -23.65 0.82 9.31
C GLN A 187 -23.52 1.78 10.50
N ALA A 188 -24.39 1.68 11.49
CA ALA A 188 -24.33 2.52 12.69
C ALA A 188 -23.06 2.28 13.52
N ALA A 189 -22.60 1.01 13.65
CA ALA A 189 -21.36 0.67 14.34
C ALA A 189 -20.14 1.27 13.61
N VAL A 190 -20.10 1.14 12.29
CA VAL A 190 -19.03 1.68 11.44
C VAL A 190 -19.02 3.21 11.47
N ASP A 191 -20.16 3.86 11.32
CA ASP A 191 -20.31 5.33 11.33
C ASP A 191 -19.85 5.94 12.68
N ALA A 192 -20.14 5.28 13.79
CA ALA A 192 -19.69 5.74 15.11
C ALA A 192 -18.17 5.81 15.23
N VAL A 193 -17.44 4.89 14.62
CA VAL A 193 -15.96 4.91 14.56
C VAL A 193 -15.48 5.93 13.54
N ALA A 194 -16.13 6.01 12.36
CA ALA A 194 -15.82 7.00 11.33
C ALA A 194 -15.90 8.44 11.83
N ASP A 195 -16.92 8.77 12.61
CA ASP A 195 -17.11 10.10 13.21
C ASP A 195 -15.95 10.46 14.17
N ARG A 196 -15.50 9.50 14.99
CA ARG A 196 -14.36 9.70 15.89
C ARG A 196 -13.04 9.89 15.12
N LEU A 197 -12.82 9.09 14.09
CA LEU A 197 -11.65 9.23 13.21
C LEU A 197 -11.67 10.59 12.50
N THR A 198 -12.82 11.03 12.01
CA THR A 198 -12.98 12.36 11.40
C THR A 198 -12.65 13.48 12.38
N ALA A 199 -13.04 13.35 13.64
CA ALA A 199 -12.79 14.36 14.67
C ALA A 199 -11.28 14.57 14.96
N ILE A 200 -10.44 13.56 14.76
CA ILE A 200 -8.98 13.67 14.93
C ILE A 200 -8.24 14.00 13.64
N SER A 201 -8.87 13.83 12.48
CA SER A 201 -8.22 13.91 11.17
C SER A 201 -7.60 15.30 10.90
N ASP A 202 -8.29 16.37 11.24
CA ASP A 202 -7.82 17.74 11.01
C ASP A 202 -6.53 18.02 11.79
N ALA A 203 -6.45 17.61 13.05
CA ALA A 203 -5.25 17.78 13.86
C ALA A 203 -4.09 16.92 13.33
N GLN A 204 -4.34 15.68 12.93
CA GLN A 204 -3.33 14.80 12.35
C GLN A 204 -2.82 15.32 11.00
N CYS A 205 -3.69 15.84 10.13
CA CYS A 205 -3.29 16.46 8.88
C CYS A 205 -2.37 17.67 9.08
N VAL A 206 -2.66 18.52 10.07
CA VAL A 206 -1.80 19.66 10.42
C VAL A 206 -0.44 19.18 10.90
N THR A 207 -0.40 18.24 11.84
CA THR A 207 0.84 17.67 12.39
C THR A 207 1.68 17.02 11.29
N ARG A 208 1.07 16.23 10.42
CA ARG A 208 1.75 15.58 9.31
C ARG A 208 2.36 16.59 8.34
N ARG A 209 1.60 17.62 7.98
CA ARG A 209 2.09 18.70 7.11
C ARG A 209 3.28 19.43 7.73
N GLU A 210 3.23 19.75 9.01
CA GLU A 210 4.32 20.42 9.71
C GLU A 210 5.57 19.56 9.77
N SER A 211 5.45 18.27 10.04
CA SER A 211 6.55 17.30 9.99
C SER A 211 7.21 17.28 8.61
N LEU A 212 6.43 17.11 7.54
CA LEU A 212 6.94 17.08 6.17
C LEU A 212 7.68 18.37 5.78
N ILE A 213 7.19 19.54 6.20
CA ILE A 213 7.85 20.82 5.96
C ILE A 213 9.17 20.88 6.72
N THR A 214 9.21 20.42 7.95
CA THR A 214 10.44 20.38 8.77
C THR A 214 11.48 19.48 8.13
N ASP A 215 11.11 18.25 7.77
CA ASP A 215 12.01 17.29 7.12
C ASP A 215 12.55 17.80 5.79
N ALA A 216 11.71 18.45 4.99
CA ALA A 216 12.13 19.06 3.72
C ALA A 216 13.12 20.21 3.94
N ASN A 217 12.91 21.04 4.95
CA ASN A 217 13.83 22.15 5.29
C ASN A 217 15.16 21.62 5.81
N GLU A 218 15.19 20.58 6.61
CA GLU A 218 16.41 19.93 7.08
C GLU A 218 17.21 19.34 5.91
N LYS A 219 16.57 18.56 5.04
CA LYS A 219 17.21 18.02 3.82
C LYS A 219 17.77 19.11 2.91
N LEU A 220 17.04 20.24 2.78
CA LEU A 220 17.51 21.39 2.01
C LEU A 220 18.73 22.07 2.66
N ALA A 221 18.75 22.18 3.99
CA ALA A 221 19.89 22.74 4.72
C ALA A 221 21.14 21.88 4.54
N ASP A 222 21.01 20.55 4.69
CA ASP A 222 22.09 19.59 4.51
C ASP A 222 22.65 19.61 3.06
N ALA A 223 21.74 19.64 2.07
CA ALA A 223 22.13 19.74 0.66
C ALA A 223 22.88 21.04 0.36
N LYS A 224 22.45 22.17 0.92
CA LYS A 224 23.16 23.47 0.80
C LYS A 224 24.53 23.44 1.45
N GLN A 225 24.65 22.82 2.62
CA GLN A 225 25.92 22.66 3.29
C GLN A 225 26.89 21.83 2.44
N THR A 226 26.46 20.66 1.98
CA THR A 226 27.24 19.76 1.10
C THR A 226 27.68 20.48 -0.17
N TYR A 227 26.79 21.23 -0.80
CA TYR A 227 27.13 22.02 -1.99
C TYR A 227 28.20 23.08 -1.70
N ASN A 228 28.10 23.82 -0.59
CA ASN A 228 29.06 24.84 -0.22
C ASN A 228 30.44 24.24 0.10
N GLU A 229 30.49 23.08 0.74
CA GLU A 229 31.74 22.35 1.03
C GLU A 229 32.41 21.88 -0.27
N GLN A 230 31.64 21.29 -1.19
CA GLN A 230 32.14 20.84 -2.50
C GLN A 230 32.64 22.03 -3.34
N LYS A 231 31.92 23.15 -3.32
CA LYS A 231 32.31 24.36 -4.02
C LYS A 231 33.61 24.93 -3.46
N ALA A 232 33.73 25.01 -2.14
CA ALA A 232 34.97 25.51 -1.49
C ALA A 232 36.17 24.62 -1.76
N GLU A 233 35.97 23.29 -1.84
CA GLU A 233 37.03 22.34 -2.19
C GLU A 233 37.45 22.51 -3.67
N ALA A 234 36.50 22.63 -4.58
CA ALA A 234 36.80 22.88 -5.99
C ALA A 234 37.57 24.19 -6.18
N GLU A 235 37.16 25.30 -5.51
CA GLU A 235 37.87 26.57 -5.56
C GLU A 235 39.29 26.48 -5.05
N ARG A 236 39.57 25.66 -4.02
CA ARG A 236 40.93 25.41 -3.53
C ARG A 236 41.80 24.65 -4.56
N GLN A 237 41.21 23.63 -5.22
CA GLN A 237 41.93 22.85 -6.25
C GLN A 237 42.24 23.66 -7.51
N PHE A 238 41.46 24.66 -7.83
CA PHE A 238 41.75 25.56 -8.97
C PHE A 238 42.72 26.70 -8.64
N ALA A 239 43.02 26.94 -7.36
CA ALA A 239 43.96 27.99 -6.92
C ALA A 239 45.38 27.51 -6.74
N GLU A 240 45.66 26.18 -6.84
CA GLU A 240 46.99 25.55 -6.89
C GLU A 240 47.48 25.41 -8.34
#